data_14ea9f52b46cd8ad606a43fb2d0a08e6
#
_entry.id   14ea9f52b46cd8ad606a43fb2d0a08e6
#
_cell.length_a   1.000
_cell.length_b   1.000
_cell.length_c   1.000
_cell.angle_alpha   90.00
_cell.angle_beta   90.00
_cell.angle_gamma   90.00
#
_symmetry.space_group_name_H-M   'P 1'
#
loop_
_entity.id
_entity.type
_entity.pdbx_description
1 polymer ?
#
loop_
_entity_poly.entity_id
_entity_poly.type
_entity_poly.pdbx_seq_one_letter_code
_entity_poly.pdbx_strand_id
1 'polypeptide(L)'
;MDFMHPQLLSSLGLKFDQAGHRLFLVGGSVRDKLLNREVKDWDFTTTAKPDEIQAILASWADAIWDVGARFGTIAARRDGFDVEITTMRTDGPGRKPEVAFTEVLEEDLQRRDFTINAMAMQVTQLGLNDHVIDPFNGKTALSLGLLKTPMDPVKTFTDDPLRMMRAVRFAAQLGFKVGDAEKLAIAANRELIHMVSAERKAVEMDRMLMSPDPFRGLSEMLHTGLLKEILPELIAAPSIKQRATLESAWADLLLEVDPHK
;
A
#
# COMPACT_ATOMS: atom_id res chain seq x y z
N MET A 1 -10.10 20.62 1.44
CA MET A 1 -9.36 19.35 1.56
C MET A 1 -9.63 18.85 2.96
N ASP A 2 -10.50 17.86 3.08
CA ASP A 2 -10.94 17.40 4.39
C ASP A 2 -9.98 16.33 4.90
N PHE A 3 -8.93 16.80 5.54
CA PHE A 3 -8.16 15.98 6.48
C PHE A 3 -9.12 15.61 7.62
N MET A 4 -9.09 14.35 8.09
CA MET A 4 -9.93 13.93 9.23
C MET A 4 -9.88 15.00 10.31
N HIS A 5 -11.02 15.45 10.78
CA HIS A 5 -11.13 16.57 11.71
C HIS A 5 -10.15 16.38 12.87
N PRO A 6 -9.32 17.37 13.23
CA PRO A 6 -8.37 17.25 14.34
C PRO A 6 -9.00 16.74 15.64
N GLN A 7 -10.25 17.11 15.88
CA GLN A 7 -11.03 16.64 17.03
C GLN A 7 -11.34 15.15 16.98
N LEU A 8 -11.55 14.58 15.79
CA LEU A 8 -11.81 13.15 15.63
C LEU A 8 -10.54 12.34 15.93
N LEU A 9 -9.38 12.80 15.41
CA LEU A 9 -8.08 12.19 15.70
C LEU A 9 -7.72 12.28 17.19
N SER A 10 -7.92 13.46 17.82
CA SER A 10 -7.64 13.61 19.24
C SER A 10 -8.57 12.77 20.12
N SER A 11 -9.85 12.63 19.73
CA SER A 11 -10.79 11.76 20.45
C SER A 11 -10.43 10.27 20.33
N LEU A 12 -9.96 9.84 19.15
CA LEU A 12 -9.47 8.48 18.93
C LEU A 12 -8.21 8.23 19.75
N GLY A 13 -7.22 9.13 19.64
CA GLY A 13 -5.97 9.07 20.41
C GLY A 13 -6.22 9.00 21.91
N LEU A 14 -7.13 9.83 22.44
CA LEU A 14 -7.52 9.80 23.85
C LEU A 14 -8.04 8.43 24.29
N LYS A 15 -8.82 7.73 23.46
CA LYS A 15 -9.34 6.40 23.80
C LYS A 15 -8.23 5.37 23.92
N PHE A 16 -7.26 5.39 23.01
CA PHE A 16 -6.12 4.48 23.06
C PHE A 16 -5.16 4.84 24.21
N ASP A 17 -4.89 6.12 24.45
CA ASP A 17 -4.06 6.58 25.59
C ASP A 17 -4.68 6.16 26.93
N GLN A 18 -6.00 6.30 27.10
CA GLN A 18 -6.72 5.88 28.32
C GLN A 18 -6.68 4.36 28.54
N ALA A 19 -6.65 3.57 27.46
CA ALA A 19 -6.51 2.13 27.50
C ALA A 19 -5.03 1.67 27.66
N GLY A 20 -4.06 2.60 27.69
CA GLY A 20 -2.64 2.29 27.84
C GLY A 20 -1.97 1.80 26.55
N HIS A 21 -2.58 2.04 25.37
CA HIS A 21 -2.07 1.61 24.09
C HIS A 21 -1.58 2.77 23.23
N ARG A 22 -0.52 2.51 22.44
CA ARG A 22 -0.03 3.46 21.46
C ARG A 22 -0.80 3.32 20.16
N LEU A 23 -1.08 4.46 19.51
CA LEU A 23 -1.76 4.52 18.20
C LEU A 23 -0.92 5.34 17.23
N PHE A 24 -0.77 4.85 16.00
CA PHE A 24 -0.03 5.53 14.95
C PHE A 24 -0.82 5.51 13.64
N LEU A 25 -0.91 6.66 12.98
CA LEU A 25 -1.31 6.76 11.58
C LEU A 25 -0.15 6.22 10.73
N VAL A 26 -0.44 5.38 9.72
CA VAL A 26 0.59 4.66 8.96
C VAL A 26 0.24 4.54 7.47
N GLY A 27 1.17 4.04 6.69
CA GLY A 27 0.90 3.58 5.34
C GLY A 27 0.61 4.70 4.34
N GLY A 28 -0.39 4.46 3.49
CA GLY A 28 -0.85 5.40 2.48
C GLY A 28 -1.29 6.72 3.04
N SER A 29 -1.89 6.73 4.23
CA SER A 29 -2.38 7.92 4.91
C SER A 29 -1.26 8.91 5.23
N VAL A 30 -0.10 8.43 5.73
CA VAL A 30 1.08 9.27 6.00
C VAL A 30 1.70 9.77 4.70
N ARG A 31 1.86 8.88 3.71
CA ARG A 31 2.38 9.24 2.39
C ARG A 31 1.55 10.35 1.73
N ASP A 32 0.23 10.17 1.69
CA ASP A 32 -0.66 11.10 1.00
C ASP A 32 -0.73 12.45 1.73
N LYS A 33 -0.68 12.45 3.08
CA LYS A 33 -0.50 13.68 3.87
C LYS A 33 0.79 14.41 3.50
N LEU A 34 1.93 13.71 3.40
CA LEU A 34 3.22 14.32 3.04
C LEU A 34 3.26 14.84 1.59
N LEU A 35 2.47 14.24 0.69
CA LEU A 35 2.30 14.69 -0.69
C LEU A 35 1.24 15.80 -0.85
N ASN A 36 0.61 16.26 0.23
CA ASN A 36 -0.52 17.18 0.23
C ASN A 36 -1.68 16.67 -0.67
N ARG A 37 -1.90 15.35 -0.67
CA ARG A 37 -3.03 14.69 -1.33
C ARG A 37 -4.14 14.44 -0.32
N GLU A 38 -5.36 14.26 -0.82
CA GLU A 38 -6.49 13.83 0.00
C GLU A 38 -6.21 12.43 0.56
N VAL A 39 -6.38 12.28 1.88
CA VAL A 39 -6.31 10.98 2.56
C VAL A 39 -7.71 10.36 2.52
N LYS A 40 -7.86 9.28 1.74
CA LYS A 40 -9.14 8.58 1.57
C LYS A 40 -9.32 7.45 2.57
N ASP A 41 -8.26 6.70 2.80
CA ASP A 41 -8.25 5.54 3.69
C ASP A 41 -7.43 5.89 4.93
N TRP A 42 -8.01 5.74 6.11
CA TRP A 42 -7.36 6.08 7.39
C TRP A 42 -6.86 4.82 8.06
N ASP A 43 -5.58 4.50 7.80
CA ASP A 43 -4.92 3.31 8.30
C ASP A 43 -4.13 3.62 9.58
N PHE A 44 -4.40 2.88 10.63
CA PHE A 44 -3.69 2.98 11.90
C PHE A 44 -3.06 1.66 12.28
N THR A 45 -1.98 1.73 13.08
CA THR A 45 -1.42 0.58 13.79
C THR A 45 -1.31 0.88 15.27
N THR A 46 -1.46 -0.17 16.10
CA THR A 46 -1.53 -0.03 17.57
C THR A 46 -0.88 -1.21 18.27
N THR A 47 -0.52 -1.03 19.54
CA THR A 47 -0.12 -2.13 20.45
C THR A 47 -1.30 -2.93 20.98
N ALA A 48 -2.55 -2.43 20.87
CA ALA A 48 -3.74 -3.14 21.29
C ALA A 48 -4.01 -4.35 20.38
N LYS A 49 -4.46 -5.47 20.99
CA LYS A 49 -4.93 -6.66 20.27
C LYS A 49 -6.35 -6.46 19.73
N PRO A 50 -6.82 -7.29 18.78
CA PRO A 50 -8.13 -7.09 18.15
C PRO A 50 -9.31 -6.94 19.12
N ASP A 51 -9.36 -7.76 20.16
CA ASP A 51 -10.42 -7.69 21.17
C ASP A 51 -10.35 -6.38 21.97
N GLU A 52 -9.14 -5.91 22.27
CA GLU A 52 -8.90 -4.63 22.95
C GLU A 52 -9.27 -3.46 22.05
N ILE A 53 -8.93 -3.53 20.74
CA ILE A 53 -9.34 -2.52 19.74
C ILE A 53 -10.86 -2.43 19.69
N GLN A 54 -11.57 -3.55 19.62
CA GLN A 54 -13.04 -3.59 19.64
C GLN A 54 -13.62 -2.94 20.89
N ALA A 55 -13.08 -3.27 22.07
CA ALA A 55 -13.53 -2.71 23.34
C ALA A 55 -13.31 -1.19 23.42
N ILE A 56 -12.15 -0.70 22.94
CA ILE A 56 -11.81 0.72 22.87
C ILE A 56 -12.79 1.47 21.94
N LEU A 57 -13.04 0.90 20.76
CA LEU A 57 -13.90 1.52 19.74
C LEU A 57 -15.37 1.47 20.09
N ALA A 58 -15.85 0.56 20.94
CA ALA A 58 -17.26 0.42 21.32
C ALA A 58 -17.88 1.70 21.88
N SER A 59 -17.05 2.56 22.52
CA SER A 59 -17.50 3.85 23.05
C SER A 59 -17.17 5.05 22.15
N TRP A 60 -16.56 4.80 20.98
CA TRP A 60 -16.11 5.85 20.08
C TRP A 60 -16.79 5.77 18.71
N ALA A 61 -16.92 4.59 18.12
CA ALA A 61 -17.40 4.40 16.75
C ALA A 61 -18.92 4.35 16.62
N ASP A 62 -19.44 4.78 15.47
CA ASP A 62 -20.85 4.62 15.08
C ASP A 62 -21.13 3.19 14.60
N ALA A 63 -20.13 2.54 13.98
CA ALA A 63 -20.17 1.16 13.51
C ALA A 63 -18.77 0.51 13.58
N ILE A 64 -18.73 -0.81 13.83
CA ILE A 64 -17.49 -1.59 13.92
C ILE A 64 -17.65 -2.86 13.10
N TRP A 65 -16.60 -3.27 12.38
CA TRP A 65 -16.53 -4.50 11.61
C TRP A 65 -15.26 -5.29 11.96
N ASP A 66 -15.42 -6.59 12.20
CA ASP A 66 -14.37 -7.51 12.64
C ASP A 66 -13.87 -8.46 11.54
N VAL A 67 -14.27 -8.24 10.28
CA VAL A 67 -13.94 -9.10 9.13
C VAL A 67 -12.43 -9.36 9.00
N GLY A 68 -11.61 -8.41 9.44
CA GLY A 68 -10.15 -8.50 9.46
C GLY A 68 -9.53 -9.01 10.77
N ALA A 69 -10.32 -9.28 11.82
CA ALA A 69 -9.83 -9.56 13.18
C ALA A 69 -8.82 -10.71 13.24
N ARG A 70 -9.02 -11.79 12.47
CA ARG A 70 -8.07 -12.91 12.36
C ARG A 70 -6.68 -12.49 11.85
N PHE A 71 -6.57 -11.34 11.20
CA PHE A 71 -5.32 -10.76 10.72
C PHE A 71 -4.87 -9.55 11.55
N GLY A 72 -5.55 -9.30 12.67
CA GLY A 72 -5.22 -8.21 13.57
C GLY A 72 -5.92 -6.89 13.24
N THR A 73 -6.83 -6.81 12.25
CA THR A 73 -7.45 -5.57 11.79
C THR A 73 -8.92 -5.48 12.22
N ILE A 74 -9.30 -4.35 12.80
CA ILE A 74 -10.66 -3.95 13.08
C ILE A 74 -10.95 -2.68 12.30
N ALA A 75 -12.04 -2.68 11.53
CA ALA A 75 -12.53 -1.51 10.84
C ALA A 75 -13.64 -0.84 11.63
N ALA A 76 -13.72 0.49 11.58
CA ALA A 76 -14.78 1.26 12.23
C ALA A 76 -15.14 2.50 11.42
N ARG A 77 -16.34 3.03 11.67
CA ARG A 77 -16.80 4.30 11.10
C ARG A 77 -17.20 5.26 12.22
N ARG A 78 -16.82 6.52 12.07
CA ARG A 78 -17.31 7.62 12.89
C ARG A 78 -17.45 8.90 12.07
N ASP A 79 -18.59 9.57 12.22
CA ASP A 79 -18.88 10.87 11.55
C ASP A 79 -18.59 10.82 10.03
N GLY A 80 -18.90 9.68 9.39
CA GLY A 80 -18.69 9.45 7.95
C GLY A 80 -17.25 9.05 7.56
N PHE A 81 -16.30 9.00 8.49
CA PHE A 81 -14.93 8.55 8.23
C PHE A 81 -14.77 7.06 8.55
N ASP A 82 -14.25 6.32 7.59
CA ASP A 82 -13.83 4.92 7.78
C ASP A 82 -12.38 4.87 8.25
N VAL A 83 -12.13 4.07 9.27
CA VAL A 83 -10.80 3.84 9.83
C VAL A 83 -10.51 2.34 9.89
N GLU A 84 -9.29 1.95 9.56
CA GLU A 84 -8.79 0.59 9.78
C GLU A 84 -7.67 0.62 10.83
N ILE A 85 -7.84 -0.14 11.90
CA ILE A 85 -6.88 -0.20 13.01
C ILE A 85 -6.35 -1.62 13.10
N THR A 86 -5.04 -1.76 12.90
CA THR A 86 -4.36 -3.07 12.88
C THR A 86 -3.42 -3.18 14.08
N THR A 87 -3.46 -4.29 14.80
CA THR A 87 -2.46 -4.62 15.80
C THR A 87 -1.08 -4.70 15.14
N MET A 88 -0.06 -4.05 15.72
CA MET A 88 1.32 -4.17 15.25
C MET A 88 1.73 -5.62 15.17
N ARG A 89 2.34 -6.02 14.08
CA ARG A 89 2.69 -7.42 13.85
C ARG A 89 3.95 -7.58 13.02
N THR A 90 4.56 -8.73 13.16
CA THR A 90 5.53 -9.28 12.23
C THR A 90 4.85 -10.32 11.36
N ASP A 91 5.30 -10.46 10.14
CA ASP A 91 4.89 -11.57 9.27
C ASP A 91 5.97 -12.66 9.36
N GLY A 92 5.57 -13.88 9.73
CA GLY A 92 6.45 -15.05 9.70
C GLY A 92 6.88 -15.38 8.27
N PRO A 93 7.85 -16.27 8.06
CA PRO A 93 8.28 -16.67 6.73
C PRO A 93 7.18 -17.45 6.00
N GLY A 94 7.03 -17.19 4.68
CA GLY A 94 6.20 -18.00 3.77
C GLY A 94 4.84 -17.39 3.42
N ARG A 95 4.10 -18.12 2.56
CA ARG A 95 2.86 -17.69 1.89
C ARG A 95 1.65 -17.44 2.78
N LYS A 96 1.62 -18.04 3.95
CA LYS A 96 0.60 -17.82 4.98
C LYS A 96 1.34 -17.61 6.28
N PRO A 97 1.98 -16.45 6.44
CA PRO A 97 2.73 -16.18 7.66
C PRO A 97 1.79 -16.28 8.86
N GLU A 98 2.21 -17.01 9.87
CA GLU A 98 1.59 -16.87 11.17
C GLU A 98 1.79 -15.43 11.63
N VAL A 99 0.68 -14.76 11.90
CA VAL A 99 0.71 -13.39 12.41
C VAL A 99 1.21 -13.45 13.85
N ALA A 100 2.38 -12.88 14.09
CA ALA A 100 2.90 -12.65 15.42
C ALA A 100 2.75 -11.18 15.79
N PHE A 101 2.01 -10.89 16.86
CA PHE A 101 1.88 -9.52 17.34
C PHE A 101 3.17 -9.04 17.98
N THR A 102 3.49 -7.77 17.79
CA THR A 102 4.66 -7.10 18.35
C THR A 102 4.26 -5.76 18.97
N GLU A 103 5.08 -5.26 19.87
CA GLU A 103 4.96 -3.88 20.37
C GLU A 103 6.00 -2.95 19.75
N VAL A 104 6.84 -3.47 18.84
CA VAL A 104 7.91 -2.72 18.19
C VAL A 104 7.40 -2.16 16.86
N LEU A 105 7.20 -0.84 16.79
CA LEU A 105 6.68 -0.16 15.61
C LEU A 105 7.55 -0.40 14.36
N GLU A 106 8.88 -0.41 14.52
CA GLU A 106 9.80 -0.62 13.41
C GLU A 106 9.61 -1.98 12.74
N GLU A 107 9.32 -3.03 13.50
CA GLU A 107 9.01 -4.37 12.96
C GLU A 107 7.73 -4.36 12.12
N ASP A 108 6.68 -3.64 12.56
CA ASP A 108 5.45 -3.50 11.77
C ASP A 108 5.68 -2.68 10.49
N LEU A 109 6.50 -1.64 10.56
CA LEU A 109 6.84 -0.84 9.38
C LEU A 109 7.72 -1.61 8.40
N GLN A 110 8.65 -2.43 8.90
CA GLN A 110 9.60 -3.21 8.11
C GLN A 110 8.93 -4.22 7.17
N ARG A 111 7.81 -4.84 7.59
CA ARG A 111 7.07 -5.83 6.78
C ARG A 111 6.27 -5.21 5.65
N ARG A 112 6.15 -3.88 5.56
CA ARG A 112 5.37 -3.20 4.53
C ARG A 112 6.04 -3.30 3.15
N ASP A 113 5.28 -2.99 2.10
CA ASP A 113 5.70 -3.15 0.72
C ASP A 113 6.82 -2.18 0.31
N PHE A 114 6.62 -0.88 0.54
CA PHE A 114 7.56 0.17 0.13
C PHE A 114 7.84 1.16 1.25
N THR A 115 9.05 1.74 1.24
CA THR A 115 9.50 2.71 2.24
C THR A 115 8.56 3.91 2.35
N ILE A 116 7.97 4.35 1.24
CA ILE A 116 6.98 5.43 1.22
C ILE A 116 5.68 5.10 1.98
N ASN A 117 5.40 3.83 2.23
CA ASN A 117 4.28 3.33 3.03
C ASN A 117 4.73 2.79 4.40
N ALA A 118 6.05 2.83 4.70
CA ALA A 118 6.66 2.35 5.94
C ALA A 118 7.04 3.52 6.86
N MET A 119 6.18 4.52 6.93
CA MET A 119 6.29 5.69 7.81
C MET A 119 5.10 5.72 8.76
N ALA A 120 5.28 6.34 9.93
CA ALA A 120 4.25 6.49 10.94
C ALA A 120 4.23 7.89 11.56
N MET A 121 3.07 8.30 12.04
CA MET A 121 2.87 9.51 12.85
C MET A 121 2.03 9.16 14.07
N GLN A 122 2.51 9.50 15.27
CA GLN A 122 1.80 9.16 16.50
C GLN A 122 0.51 9.96 16.64
N VAL A 123 -0.54 9.27 17.09
CA VAL A 123 -1.84 9.87 17.44
C VAL A 123 -2.02 9.78 18.95
N THR A 124 -2.30 10.93 19.60
CA THR A 124 -2.49 11.04 21.05
C THR A 124 -3.76 11.83 21.35
N GLN A 125 -4.09 12.01 22.61
CA GLN A 125 -5.15 12.92 23.05
C GLN A 125 -5.00 14.37 22.52
N LEU A 126 -3.79 14.79 22.11
CA LEU A 126 -3.52 16.09 21.49
C LEU A 126 -3.75 16.07 19.96
N GLY A 127 -4.11 14.93 19.39
CA GLY A 127 -4.27 14.70 17.96
C GLY A 127 -3.04 14.07 17.32
N LEU A 128 -2.84 14.35 16.04
CA LEU A 128 -1.73 13.80 15.25
C LEU A 128 -0.44 14.60 15.52
N ASN A 129 0.61 13.90 15.92
CA ASN A 129 1.94 14.50 16.07
C ASN A 129 2.56 14.75 14.69
N ASP A 130 3.10 15.95 14.46
CA ASP A 130 3.73 16.30 13.17
C ASP A 130 5.09 15.61 12.93
N HIS A 131 5.66 14.98 13.96
CA HIS A 131 6.89 14.20 13.80
C HIS A 131 6.62 12.90 13.05
N VAL A 132 7.31 12.71 11.92
CA VAL A 132 7.25 11.49 11.12
C VAL A 132 8.33 10.51 11.57
N ILE A 133 7.92 9.34 12.03
CA ILE A 133 8.80 8.21 12.33
C ILE A 133 9.09 7.50 11.02
N ASP A 134 10.34 7.53 10.58
CA ASP A 134 10.76 7.08 9.24
C ASP A 134 12.07 6.25 9.32
N PRO A 135 12.02 5.01 9.81
CA PRO A 135 13.22 4.19 9.98
C PRO A 135 13.83 3.72 8.65
N PHE A 136 13.07 3.75 7.55
CA PHE A 136 13.50 3.21 6.26
C PHE A 136 13.72 4.29 5.18
N ASN A 137 13.86 5.56 5.55
CA ASN A 137 14.08 6.68 4.63
C ASN A 137 12.96 6.87 3.59
N GLY A 138 11.71 6.64 3.98
CA GLY A 138 10.52 6.83 3.15
C GLY A 138 10.35 8.28 2.69
N LYS A 139 10.65 9.28 3.53
CA LYS A 139 10.63 10.71 3.15
C LYS A 139 11.62 11.01 2.02
N THR A 140 12.82 10.45 2.09
CA THR A 140 13.82 10.61 1.02
C THR A 140 13.34 9.95 -0.27
N ALA A 141 12.83 8.71 -0.19
CA ALA A 141 12.28 8.01 -1.34
C ALA A 141 11.08 8.78 -1.95
N LEU A 142 10.23 9.36 -1.10
CA LEU A 142 9.08 10.18 -1.49
C LEU A 142 9.54 11.44 -2.26
N SER A 143 10.54 12.16 -1.75
CA SER A 143 11.08 13.38 -2.38
C SER A 143 11.76 13.11 -3.71
N LEU A 144 12.36 11.92 -3.88
CA LEU A 144 13.03 11.49 -5.11
C LEU A 144 12.06 10.83 -6.11
N GLY A 145 10.80 10.60 -5.74
CA GLY A 145 9.84 9.88 -6.56
C GLY A 145 10.28 8.43 -6.81
N LEU A 146 10.79 7.74 -5.80
CA LEU A 146 11.31 6.37 -5.90
C LEU A 146 10.49 5.38 -5.07
N LEU A 147 10.24 4.22 -5.66
CA LEU A 147 9.68 3.05 -4.98
C LEU A 147 10.83 2.14 -4.57
N LYS A 148 11.08 2.07 -3.26
CA LYS A 148 12.07 1.19 -2.64
C LYS A 148 11.42 0.35 -1.55
N THR A 149 11.88 -0.87 -1.39
CA THR A 149 11.43 -1.76 -0.32
C THR A 149 12.14 -1.45 1.00
N PRO A 150 11.49 -1.59 2.19
CA PRO A 150 12.14 -1.42 3.48
C PRO A 150 13.25 -2.45 3.73
N MET A 151 13.07 -3.65 3.18
CA MET A 151 13.98 -4.79 3.27
C MET A 151 14.57 -5.12 1.91
N ASP A 152 15.39 -6.18 1.87
CA ASP A 152 15.88 -6.76 0.62
C ASP A 152 14.72 -7.00 -0.36
N PRO A 153 14.81 -6.49 -1.61
CA PRO A 153 13.73 -6.60 -2.58
C PRO A 153 13.39 -8.05 -2.95
N VAL A 154 14.39 -8.93 -3.03
CA VAL A 154 14.17 -10.35 -3.36
C VAL A 154 13.33 -10.99 -2.28
N LYS A 155 13.69 -10.77 -1.00
CA LYS A 155 12.91 -11.26 0.14
C LYS A 155 11.50 -10.68 0.12
N THR A 156 11.35 -9.38 -0.09
CA THR A 156 10.05 -8.69 -0.11
C THR A 156 9.10 -9.27 -1.16
N PHE A 157 9.59 -9.60 -2.36
CA PHE A 157 8.76 -10.15 -3.44
C PHE A 157 8.56 -11.67 -3.36
N THR A 158 9.44 -12.40 -2.67
CA THR A 158 9.22 -13.81 -2.37
C THR A 158 8.21 -14.01 -1.23
N ASP A 159 8.21 -13.15 -0.22
CA ASP A 159 7.26 -13.19 0.88
C ASP A 159 5.81 -12.90 0.40
N ASP A 160 5.60 -11.88 -0.43
CA ASP A 160 4.31 -11.61 -1.10
C ASP A 160 4.53 -11.15 -2.55
N PRO A 161 4.40 -12.06 -3.53
CA PRO A 161 4.60 -11.75 -4.94
C PRO A 161 3.64 -10.69 -5.50
N LEU A 162 2.48 -10.44 -4.86
CA LEU A 162 1.58 -9.35 -5.27
C LEU A 162 2.25 -7.98 -5.17
N ARG A 163 3.27 -7.82 -4.31
CA ARG A 163 4.03 -6.57 -4.19
C ARG A 163 4.72 -6.16 -5.49
N MET A 164 5.01 -7.10 -6.39
CA MET A 164 5.51 -6.79 -7.73
C MET A 164 4.48 -6.01 -8.55
N MET A 165 3.19 -6.41 -8.51
CA MET A 165 2.12 -5.65 -9.16
C MET A 165 1.84 -4.32 -8.45
N ARG A 166 1.95 -4.30 -7.12
CA ARG A 166 1.82 -3.05 -6.36
C ARG A 166 2.92 -2.05 -6.73
N ALA A 167 4.16 -2.50 -7.02
CA ALA A 167 5.24 -1.64 -7.48
C ALA A 167 4.85 -0.90 -8.78
N VAL A 168 4.41 -1.63 -9.80
CA VAL A 168 4.03 -1.06 -11.09
C VAL A 168 2.77 -0.20 -10.99
N ARG A 169 1.81 -0.59 -10.14
CA ARG A 169 0.63 0.24 -9.86
C ARG A 169 1.01 1.55 -9.18
N PHE A 170 1.86 1.54 -8.16
CA PHE A 170 2.30 2.80 -7.51
C PHE A 170 3.14 3.66 -8.45
N ALA A 171 3.92 3.07 -9.35
CA ALA A 171 4.60 3.83 -10.39
C ALA A 171 3.59 4.61 -11.25
N ALA A 172 2.50 3.97 -11.67
CA ALA A 172 1.41 4.57 -12.44
C ALA A 172 0.62 5.63 -11.64
N GLN A 173 0.26 5.33 -10.39
CA GLN A 173 -0.58 6.19 -9.55
C GLN A 173 0.14 7.44 -9.03
N LEU A 174 1.41 7.30 -8.69
CA LEU A 174 2.20 8.37 -8.08
C LEU A 174 3.12 9.08 -9.07
N GLY A 175 3.35 8.52 -10.26
CA GLY A 175 4.32 9.00 -11.23
C GLY A 175 5.77 8.69 -10.81
N PHE A 176 5.97 7.73 -9.92
CA PHE A 176 7.27 7.37 -9.35
C PHE A 176 8.00 6.36 -10.22
N LYS A 177 9.32 6.23 -9.98
CA LYS A 177 10.15 5.20 -10.61
C LYS A 177 10.30 4.02 -9.65
N VAL A 178 10.23 2.82 -10.18
CA VAL A 178 10.65 1.62 -9.45
C VAL A 178 12.17 1.64 -9.32
N GLY A 179 12.73 1.39 -8.14
CA GLY A 179 14.17 1.36 -7.93
C GLY A 179 14.84 0.27 -8.76
N ASP A 180 16.11 0.45 -9.11
CA ASP A 180 16.80 -0.50 -9.99
C ASP A 180 16.96 -1.88 -9.33
N ALA A 181 17.22 -1.93 -8.03
CA ALA A 181 17.28 -3.17 -7.27
C ALA A 181 15.91 -3.89 -7.25
N GLU A 182 14.85 -3.13 -7.08
CA GLU A 182 13.47 -3.64 -7.13
C GLU A 182 13.12 -4.17 -8.52
N LYS A 183 13.50 -3.47 -9.60
CA LYS A 183 13.30 -3.95 -10.99
C LYS A 183 14.02 -5.28 -11.25
N LEU A 184 15.28 -5.38 -10.82
CA LEU A 184 16.05 -6.61 -10.95
C LEU A 184 15.41 -7.76 -10.16
N ALA A 185 14.96 -7.47 -8.94
CA ALA A 185 14.29 -8.46 -8.10
C ALA A 185 12.93 -8.89 -8.69
N ILE A 186 12.14 -7.97 -9.25
CA ILE A 186 10.89 -8.30 -9.96
C ILE A 186 11.21 -9.21 -11.16
N ALA A 187 12.18 -8.83 -12.00
CA ALA A 187 12.55 -9.62 -13.17
C ALA A 187 13.01 -11.03 -12.81
N ALA A 188 13.75 -11.18 -11.72
CA ALA A 188 14.23 -12.48 -11.25
C ALA A 188 13.11 -13.36 -10.65
N ASN A 189 12.08 -12.75 -10.05
CA ASN A 189 11.04 -13.45 -9.30
C ASN A 189 9.65 -13.39 -9.97
N ARG A 190 9.53 -12.84 -11.18
CA ARG A 190 8.23 -12.58 -11.86
C ARG A 190 7.32 -13.78 -11.93
N GLU A 191 7.86 -14.99 -12.11
CA GLU A 191 7.10 -16.23 -12.20
C GLU A 191 6.33 -16.56 -10.90
N LEU A 192 6.79 -16.04 -9.75
CA LEU A 192 6.10 -16.22 -8.48
C LEU A 192 4.71 -15.56 -8.48
N ILE A 193 4.43 -14.66 -9.43
CA ILE A 193 3.12 -14.03 -9.56
C ILE A 193 1.99 -15.03 -9.85
N HIS A 194 2.31 -16.20 -10.42
CA HIS A 194 1.34 -17.29 -10.63
C HIS A 194 0.83 -17.88 -9.31
N MET A 195 1.53 -17.64 -8.21
CA MET A 195 1.10 -18.05 -6.89
C MET A 195 0.01 -17.15 -6.30
N VAL A 196 -0.20 -15.96 -6.87
CA VAL A 196 -1.23 -15.01 -6.43
C VAL A 196 -2.55 -15.32 -7.14
N SER A 197 -3.66 -15.24 -6.40
CA SER A 197 -4.98 -15.49 -6.98
C SER A 197 -5.33 -14.48 -8.08
N ALA A 198 -6.15 -14.90 -9.05
CA ALA A 198 -6.54 -14.05 -10.17
C ALA A 198 -7.27 -12.79 -9.70
N GLU A 199 -8.11 -12.90 -8.67
CA GLU A 199 -8.89 -11.80 -8.12
C GLU A 199 -7.97 -10.71 -7.53
N ARG A 200 -6.93 -11.10 -6.76
CA ARG A 200 -5.97 -10.15 -6.20
C ARG A 200 -5.17 -9.46 -7.31
N LYS A 201 -4.78 -10.19 -8.36
CA LYS A 201 -4.09 -9.61 -9.52
C LYS A 201 -5.00 -8.64 -10.28
N ALA A 202 -6.26 -9.00 -10.50
CA ALA A 202 -7.23 -8.15 -11.18
C ALA A 202 -7.44 -6.82 -10.46
N VAL A 203 -7.58 -6.83 -9.12
CA VAL A 203 -7.72 -5.59 -8.33
C VAL A 203 -6.53 -4.65 -8.51
N GLU A 204 -5.29 -5.16 -8.50
CA GLU A 204 -4.10 -4.32 -8.72
C GLU A 204 -4.02 -3.81 -10.17
N MET A 205 -4.42 -4.65 -11.14
CA MET A 205 -4.48 -4.27 -12.55
C MET A 205 -5.52 -3.17 -12.78
N ASP A 206 -6.73 -3.31 -12.29
CA ASP A 206 -7.80 -2.32 -12.41
C ASP A 206 -7.37 -0.97 -11.83
N ARG A 207 -6.80 -1.00 -10.60
CA ARG A 207 -6.29 0.22 -9.96
C ARG A 207 -5.14 0.87 -10.73
N MET A 208 -4.32 0.08 -11.43
CA MET A 208 -3.25 0.59 -12.29
C MET A 208 -3.82 1.21 -13.57
N LEU A 209 -4.76 0.53 -14.23
CA LEU A 209 -5.37 1.02 -15.47
C LEU A 209 -6.22 2.28 -15.25
N MET A 210 -6.86 2.41 -14.08
CA MET A 210 -7.62 3.59 -13.67
C MET A 210 -6.77 4.70 -13.05
N SER A 211 -5.45 4.58 -13.09
CA SER A 211 -4.53 5.58 -12.54
C SER A 211 -4.28 6.74 -13.52
N PRO A 212 -3.70 7.87 -13.06
CA PRO A 212 -3.38 8.99 -13.94
C PRO A 212 -2.39 8.68 -15.08
N ASP A 213 -1.53 7.67 -14.91
CA ASP A 213 -0.52 7.28 -15.90
C ASP A 213 -0.43 5.74 -16.02
N PRO A 214 -1.46 5.07 -16.58
CA PRO A 214 -1.46 3.61 -16.73
C PRO A 214 -0.33 3.11 -17.64
N PHE A 215 0.09 3.96 -18.60
CA PHE A 215 1.17 3.63 -19.52
C PHE A 215 2.50 3.38 -18.78
N ARG A 216 2.83 4.19 -17.78
CA ARG A 216 4.00 3.98 -16.92
C ARG A 216 3.98 2.61 -16.24
N GLY A 217 2.82 2.20 -15.70
CA GLY A 217 2.65 0.90 -15.08
C GLY A 217 2.90 -0.25 -16.06
N LEU A 218 2.28 -0.19 -17.23
CA LEU A 218 2.45 -1.19 -18.29
C LEU A 218 3.90 -1.23 -18.82
N SER A 219 4.55 -0.08 -18.94
CA SER A 219 5.95 0.01 -19.33
C SER A 219 6.88 -0.68 -18.30
N GLU A 220 6.66 -0.44 -17.02
CA GLU A 220 7.42 -1.12 -15.95
C GLU A 220 7.14 -2.64 -15.96
N MET A 221 5.90 -3.08 -16.18
CA MET A 221 5.56 -4.51 -16.33
C MET A 221 6.29 -5.14 -17.51
N LEU A 222 6.41 -4.43 -18.63
CA LEU A 222 7.13 -4.93 -19.80
C LEU A 222 8.62 -5.05 -19.52
N HIS A 223 9.25 -3.97 -19.00
CA HIS A 223 10.69 -3.93 -18.74
C HIS A 223 11.14 -4.97 -17.71
N THR A 224 10.29 -5.30 -16.75
CA THR A 224 10.56 -6.34 -15.75
C THR A 224 10.16 -7.73 -16.21
N GLY A 225 9.50 -7.88 -17.37
CA GLY A 225 8.96 -9.14 -17.87
C GLY A 225 7.68 -9.60 -17.17
N LEU A 226 7.16 -8.84 -16.20
CA LEU A 226 5.95 -9.18 -15.45
C LEU A 226 4.71 -9.21 -16.36
N LEU A 227 4.68 -8.38 -17.42
CA LEU A 227 3.57 -8.35 -18.38
C LEU A 227 3.39 -9.70 -19.07
N LYS A 228 4.47 -10.39 -19.39
CA LYS A 228 4.44 -11.71 -20.02
C LYS A 228 3.77 -12.78 -19.14
N GLU A 229 3.95 -12.65 -17.83
CA GLU A 229 3.39 -13.61 -16.86
C GLU A 229 1.90 -13.36 -16.59
N ILE A 230 1.41 -12.15 -16.82
CA ILE A 230 0.03 -11.74 -16.47
C ILE A 230 -0.86 -11.67 -17.71
N LEU A 231 -0.37 -11.10 -18.79
CA LEU A 231 -1.09 -10.88 -20.06
C LEU A 231 -0.20 -11.27 -21.24
N PRO A 232 0.15 -12.57 -21.40
CA PRO A 232 1.02 -13.04 -22.48
C PRO A 232 0.44 -12.74 -23.88
N GLU A 233 -0.89 -12.65 -23.99
CA GLU A 233 -1.60 -12.34 -25.24
C GLU A 233 -1.19 -10.97 -25.79
N LEU A 234 -0.95 -9.98 -24.93
CA LEU A 234 -0.55 -8.66 -25.38
C LEU A 234 0.85 -8.66 -26.01
N ILE A 235 1.75 -9.51 -25.52
CA ILE A 235 3.09 -9.66 -26.08
C ILE A 235 3.09 -10.47 -27.38
N ALA A 236 2.16 -11.41 -27.49
CA ALA A 236 2.00 -12.26 -28.67
C ALA A 236 1.30 -11.55 -29.83
N ALA A 237 0.61 -10.42 -29.59
CA ALA A 237 -0.15 -9.71 -30.59
C ALA A 237 0.76 -9.23 -31.76
N PRO A 238 0.44 -9.54 -33.02
CA PRO A 238 1.27 -9.17 -34.18
C PRO A 238 1.53 -7.67 -34.30
N SER A 239 0.55 -6.85 -33.91
CA SER A 239 0.66 -5.38 -33.93
C SER A 239 1.75 -4.83 -33.00
N ILE A 240 2.02 -5.48 -31.87
CA ILE A 240 3.08 -5.08 -30.94
C ILE A 240 4.47 -5.48 -31.47
N LYS A 241 4.56 -6.61 -32.16
CA LYS A 241 5.82 -7.06 -32.78
C LYS A 241 6.27 -6.18 -33.96
N GLN A 242 5.34 -5.49 -34.61
CA GLN A 242 5.60 -4.64 -35.78
C GLN A 242 5.89 -3.19 -35.43
N ARG A 243 5.68 -2.74 -34.18
CA ARG A 243 5.91 -1.36 -33.77
C ARG A 243 7.26 -1.20 -33.08
N ALA A 244 8.04 -0.22 -33.56
CA ALA A 244 9.42 0.02 -33.11
C ALA A 244 9.52 0.46 -31.63
N THR A 245 8.42 0.96 -31.05
CA THR A 245 8.36 1.35 -29.63
C THR A 245 7.02 0.95 -29.01
N LEU A 246 7.06 0.46 -27.81
CA LEU A 246 5.86 0.13 -27.04
C LEU A 246 4.97 1.36 -26.81
N GLU A 247 5.57 2.53 -26.70
CA GLU A 247 4.91 3.83 -26.50
C GLU A 247 3.89 4.13 -27.58
N SER A 248 4.23 3.89 -28.87
CA SER A 248 3.29 4.10 -29.97
C SER A 248 2.15 3.09 -29.98
N ALA A 249 2.42 1.83 -29.62
CA ALA A 249 1.42 0.77 -29.60
C ALA A 249 0.35 0.98 -28.51
N TRP A 250 0.77 1.44 -27.33
CA TRP A 250 -0.16 1.70 -26.23
C TRP A 250 -0.88 3.04 -26.35
N ALA A 251 -0.24 4.07 -26.92
CA ALA A 251 -0.91 5.33 -27.19
C ALA A 251 -2.11 5.13 -28.13
N ASP A 252 -1.97 4.29 -29.15
CA ASP A 252 -3.07 3.97 -30.05
C ASP A 252 -4.18 3.15 -29.38
N LEU A 253 -3.81 2.17 -28.53
CA LEU A 253 -4.79 1.38 -27.77
C LEU A 253 -5.60 2.22 -26.77
N LEU A 254 -4.95 3.18 -26.09
CA LEU A 254 -5.63 4.11 -25.18
C LEU A 254 -6.54 5.09 -25.90
N LEU A 255 -6.22 5.47 -27.16
CA LEU A 255 -7.07 6.31 -28.00
C LEU A 255 -8.33 5.56 -28.47
N GLU A 256 -8.25 4.23 -28.64
CA GLU A 256 -9.41 3.39 -28.99
C GLU A 256 -10.35 3.10 -27.80
N VAL A 257 -9.85 3.21 -26.57
CA VAL A 257 -10.62 2.92 -25.33
C VAL A 257 -11.29 4.17 -24.72
N ASP A 258 -10.93 5.38 -25.18
CA ASP A 258 -11.58 6.62 -24.73
C ASP A 258 -12.66 7.09 -25.73
N PRO A 259 -13.94 6.73 -25.53
CA PRO A 259 -15.03 7.11 -26.45
C PRO A 259 -15.44 8.59 -26.33
N HIS A 260 -14.74 9.40 -25.52
CA HIS A 260 -15.06 10.80 -25.26
C HIS A 260 -13.96 11.78 -25.69
N LYS A 261 -12.99 11.35 -26.50
CA LYS A 261 -12.06 12.24 -27.19
C LYS A 261 -12.32 12.19 -28.73
#